data_2764617817f26d1e23343ba08e0201b8
#
_entry.id   2764617817f26d1e23343ba08e0201b8
#
_cell.length_a   1.000
_cell.length_b   1.000
_cell.length_c   1.000
_cell.angle_alpha   90.00
_cell.angle_beta   90.00
_cell.angle_gamma   90.00
#
_symmetry.space_group_name_H-M   'P 1'
#
loop_
_entity.id
_entity.type
_entity.pdbx_description
1 polymer ?
#
loop_
_entity_poly.entity_id
_entity_poly.type
_entity_poly.pdbx_seq_one_letter_code
_entity_poly.pdbx_strand_id
1 'polypeptide(L)'
;MKKTIYVDYRLLNSNSDDCLENNLNDLLASGVDEILVKPVFMSEGYEVKKLRERLEVFKTCFSKIEFDTPVLGSSDSMNFFADLLISEIGFSSEYEYLLVGHGLSGSSNIEYSKLSDLLHSKGILNVEVACLTGEGDIASYLEKVQKKFQESGKKTIQIYPLLIKLGTHITKDIFSTEEDDEKSVLQLLQENGFSVIKNIVPLSSFESFKARYMNDSKNFSS
;
A
#
# COMPACT_ATOMS: atom_id res chain seq x y z
N MET A 1 -15.90 -26.90 3.93
CA MET A 1 -16.44 -25.52 4.04
C MET A 1 -15.35 -24.54 3.66
N LYS A 2 -15.65 -23.54 2.81
CA LYS A 2 -14.65 -22.53 2.36
C LYS A 2 -14.68 -21.29 3.24
N LYS A 3 -13.50 -20.79 3.66
CA LYS A 3 -13.32 -19.56 4.42
C LYS A 3 -12.31 -18.63 3.74
N THR A 4 -12.52 -17.32 3.90
CA THR A 4 -11.52 -16.30 3.48
C THR A 4 -10.76 -15.81 4.71
N ILE A 5 -9.44 -15.74 4.60
CA ILE A 5 -8.55 -15.17 5.62
C ILE A 5 -7.81 -13.97 5.05
N TYR A 6 -7.73 -12.91 5.82
CA TYR A 6 -7.00 -11.68 5.48
C TYR A 6 -5.71 -11.64 6.30
N VAL A 7 -4.58 -11.60 5.64
CA VAL A 7 -3.26 -11.67 6.32
C VAL A 7 -2.53 -10.35 6.14
N ASP A 8 -2.51 -9.56 7.19
CA ASP A 8 -1.71 -8.33 7.29
C ASP A 8 -0.34 -8.59 7.93
N TYR A 9 0.49 -7.54 8.01
CA TYR A 9 1.81 -7.60 8.62
C TYR A 9 1.78 -8.09 10.08
N ARG A 10 0.76 -7.72 10.85
CA ARG A 10 0.65 -8.08 12.26
C ARG A 10 0.39 -9.58 12.41
N LEU A 11 -0.57 -10.13 11.68
CA LEU A 11 -0.88 -11.57 11.73
C LEU A 11 0.31 -12.39 11.23
N LEU A 12 0.98 -11.94 10.15
CA LEU A 12 2.14 -12.63 9.57
C LEU A 12 3.36 -12.66 10.52
N ASN A 13 3.56 -11.61 11.33
CA ASN A 13 4.76 -11.49 12.18
C ASN A 13 4.47 -11.64 13.67
N SER A 14 3.25 -12.02 14.06
CA SER A 14 2.91 -12.31 15.45
C SER A 14 3.63 -13.59 15.93
N ASN A 15 4.14 -13.54 17.16
CA ASN A 15 4.65 -14.69 17.90
C ASN A 15 3.73 -15.04 19.08
N SER A 16 2.54 -14.41 19.17
CA SER A 16 1.54 -14.69 20.20
C SER A 16 0.57 -15.78 19.75
N ASP A 17 -0.38 -16.11 20.61
CA ASP A 17 -1.46 -17.06 20.29
C ASP A 17 -2.28 -16.65 19.05
N ASP A 18 -2.27 -15.35 18.71
CA ASP A 18 -2.93 -14.77 17.52
C ASP A 18 -2.00 -14.76 16.29
N CYS A 19 -1.21 -15.83 16.10
CA CYS A 19 -0.33 -15.97 14.93
C CYS A 19 -1.06 -16.68 13.76
N LEU A 20 -0.46 -16.61 12.56
CA LEU A 20 -1.03 -17.21 11.35
C LEU A 20 -1.30 -18.71 11.52
N GLU A 21 -0.34 -19.46 12.10
CA GLU A 21 -0.44 -20.92 12.26
C GLU A 21 -1.57 -21.31 13.19
N ASN A 22 -1.74 -20.62 14.31
CA ASN A 22 -2.83 -20.90 15.25
C ASN A 22 -4.18 -20.64 14.62
N ASN A 23 -4.32 -19.52 13.90
CA ASN A 23 -5.55 -19.22 13.16
C ASN A 23 -5.87 -20.30 12.10
N LEU A 24 -4.86 -20.83 11.39
CA LEU A 24 -5.06 -21.90 10.42
C LEU A 24 -5.44 -23.23 11.11
N ASN A 25 -4.83 -23.55 12.23
CA ASN A 25 -5.16 -24.74 13.03
C ASN A 25 -6.59 -24.66 13.59
N ASP A 26 -7.04 -23.50 14.05
CA ASP A 26 -8.40 -23.29 14.54
C ASP A 26 -9.44 -23.47 13.42
N LEU A 27 -9.12 -23.01 12.20
CA LEU A 27 -9.96 -23.26 11.03
C LEU A 27 -10.07 -24.75 10.71
N LEU A 28 -8.96 -25.49 10.74
CA LEU A 28 -8.96 -26.95 10.56
C LEU A 28 -9.77 -27.65 11.65
N ALA A 29 -9.58 -27.28 12.91
CA ALA A 29 -10.35 -27.83 14.03
C ALA A 29 -11.86 -27.55 13.92
N SER A 30 -12.24 -26.44 13.26
CA SER A 30 -13.64 -26.08 12.98
C SER A 30 -14.22 -26.74 11.71
N GLY A 31 -13.47 -27.67 11.08
CA GLY A 31 -13.92 -28.39 9.89
C GLY A 31 -13.86 -27.58 8.58
N VAL A 32 -13.06 -26.52 8.55
CA VAL A 32 -12.77 -25.78 7.31
C VAL A 32 -11.77 -26.58 6.49
N ASP A 33 -12.09 -26.87 5.24
CA ASP A 33 -11.30 -27.68 4.34
C ASP A 33 -10.75 -26.92 3.12
N GLU A 34 -11.30 -25.72 2.84
CA GLU A 34 -10.83 -24.83 1.78
C GLU A 34 -10.63 -23.41 2.33
N ILE A 35 -9.52 -22.78 1.97
CA ILE A 35 -9.26 -21.38 2.31
C ILE A 35 -8.91 -20.54 1.10
N LEU A 36 -9.37 -19.27 1.11
CA LEU A 36 -8.89 -18.20 0.26
C LEU A 36 -8.05 -17.24 1.11
N VAL A 37 -6.78 -17.16 0.82
CA VAL A 37 -5.83 -16.26 1.51
C VAL A 37 -5.76 -14.93 0.76
N LYS A 38 -6.10 -13.85 1.42
CA LYS A 38 -6.00 -12.49 0.90
C LYS A 38 -4.84 -11.75 1.59
N PRO A 39 -3.72 -11.51 0.89
CA PRO A 39 -2.61 -10.75 1.43
C PRO A 39 -2.96 -9.26 1.50
N VAL A 40 -2.93 -8.69 2.70
CA VAL A 40 -3.20 -7.26 2.94
C VAL A 40 -1.87 -6.50 2.86
N PHE A 41 -1.28 -6.49 1.67
CA PHE A 41 -0.01 -5.84 1.33
C PHE A 41 -0.16 -5.04 0.03
N MET A 42 0.67 -4.01 -0.18
CA MET A 42 0.59 -3.19 -1.39
C MET A 42 1.09 -3.95 -2.63
N SER A 43 2.21 -4.64 -2.54
CA SER A 43 2.88 -5.27 -3.69
C SER A 43 3.45 -6.65 -3.34
N GLU A 44 3.88 -7.40 -4.35
CA GLU A 44 4.57 -8.69 -4.21
C GLU A 44 6.00 -8.46 -3.64
N GLY A 45 6.13 -8.51 -2.32
CA GLY A 45 7.37 -8.27 -1.60
C GLY A 45 7.78 -9.42 -0.70
N TYR A 46 8.73 -9.13 0.20
CA TYR A 46 9.26 -10.10 1.15
C TYR A 46 8.14 -10.71 2.02
N GLU A 47 7.20 -9.88 2.47
CA GLU A 47 6.08 -10.33 3.32
C GLU A 47 5.17 -11.31 2.59
N VAL A 48 4.87 -11.05 1.32
CA VAL A 48 4.02 -11.95 0.51
C VAL A 48 4.75 -13.27 0.23
N LYS A 49 6.06 -13.22 -0.05
CA LYS A 49 6.89 -14.42 -0.19
C LYS A 49 6.91 -15.24 1.12
N LYS A 50 7.19 -14.59 2.24
CA LYS A 50 7.15 -15.19 3.57
C LYS A 50 5.80 -15.84 3.87
N LEU A 51 4.69 -15.16 3.52
CA LEU A 51 3.35 -15.71 3.69
C LEU A 51 3.17 -16.99 2.87
N ARG A 52 3.58 -17.00 1.60
CA ARG A 52 3.50 -18.19 0.74
C ARG A 52 4.31 -19.36 1.33
N GLU A 53 5.54 -19.09 1.79
CA GLU A 53 6.41 -20.10 2.42
C GLU A 53 5.76 -20.70 3.67
N ARG A 54 5.14 -19.89 4.53
CA ARG A 54 4.43 -20.37 5.72
C ARG A 54 3.19 -21.20 5.39
N LEU A 55 2.47 -20.88 4.31
CA LEU A 55 1.31 -21.65 3.85
C LEU A 55 1.67 -23.00 3.24
N GLU A 56 2.91 -23.19 2.73
CA GLU A 56 3.36 -24.47 2.18
C GLU A 56 3.20 -25.64 3.17
N VAL A 57 3.45 -25.38 4.46
CA VAL A 57 3.32 -26.40 5.53
C VAL A 57 1.88 -26.89 5.66
N PHE A 58 0.89 -26.07 5.30
CA PHE A 58 -0.53 -26.39 5.42
C PHE A 58 -1.15 -26.98 4.15
N LYS A 59 -0.40 -27.09 3.05
CA LYS A 59 -0.93 -27.58 1.76
C LYS A 59 -1.56 -28.97 1.83
N THR A 60 -1.09 -29.83 2.72
CA THR A 60 -1.64 -31.17 2.91
C THR A 60 -2.77 -31.23 3.93
N CYS A 61 -2.97 -30.15 4.69
CA CYS A 61 -4.00 -30.07 5.74
C CYS A 61 -5.34 -29.56 5.19
N PHE A 62 -5.31 -28.68 4.20
CA PHE A 62 -6.50 -28.18 3.50
C PHE A 62 -6.64 -28.88 2.16
N SER A 63 -7.87 -29.18 1.73
CA SER A 63 -8.16 -29.72 0.40
C SER A 63 -7.83 -28.70 -0.70
N LYS A 64 -7.92 -27.39 -0.37
CA LYS A 64 -7.60 -26.31 -1.29
C LYS A 64 -7.13 -25.06 -0.54
N ILE A 65 -5.99 -24.50 -0.98
CA ILE A 65 -5.52 -23.17 -0.61
C ILE A 65 -5.48 -22.32 -1.87
N GLU A 66 -6.38 -21.35 -1.97
CA GLU A 66 -6.34 -20.31 -3.00
C GLU A 66 -5.61 -19.09 -2.42
N PHE A 67 -4.80 -18.45 -3.26
CA PHE A 67 -4.05 -17.27 -2.87
C PHE A 67 -4.42 -16.11 -3.80
N ASP A 68 -4.97 -15.04 -3.23
CA ASP A 68 -5.30 -13.81 -3.96
C ASP A 68 -4.05 -12.95 -4.15
N THR A 69 -4.13 -11.92 -4.98
CA THR A 69 -3.02 -11.00 -5.23
C THR A 69 -3.02 -9.85 -4.22
N PRO A 70 -1.84 -9.25 -3.91
CA PRO A 70 -1.76 -7.96 -3.21
C PRO A 70 -2.49 -6.85 -3.97
N VAL A 71 -2.60 -5.67 -3.35
CA VAL A 71 -3.32 -4.51 -3.92
C VAL A 71 -2.86 -4.16 -5.34
N LEU A 72 -1.55 -4.17 -5.59
CA LEU A 72 -0.94 -3.87 -6.90
C LEU A 72 -0.49 -5.13 -7.66
N GLY A 73 -0.86 -6.34 -7.19
CA GLY A 73 -0.31 -7.61 -7.69
C GLY A 73 -0.93 -8.12 -8.99
N SER A 74 -2.04 -7.56 -9.46
CA SER A 74 -2.66 -7.90 -10.75
C SER A 74 -3.27 -6.68 -11.41
N SER A 75 -3.49 -6.76 -12.73
CA SER A 75 -4.13 -5.68 -13.48
C SER A 75 -5.53 -5.37 -12.96
N ASP A 76 -6.32 -6.39 -12.61
CA ASP A 76 -7.69 -6.19 -12.11
C ASP A 76 -7.69 -5.54 -10.73
N SER A 77 -6.81 -5.98 -9.82
CA SER A 77 -6.68 -5.39 -8.49
C SER A 77 -6.17 -3.95 -8.57
N MET A 78 -5.19 -3.69 -9.44
CA MET A 78 -4.65 -2.35 -9.67
C MET A 78 -5.68 -1.40 -10.28
N ASN A 79 -6.48 -1.87 -11.26
CA ASN A 79 -7.57 -1.09 -11.84
C ASN A 79 -8.61 -0.71 -10.78
N PHE A 80 -9.05 -1.67 -9.98
CA PHE A 80 -9.97 -1.40 -8.87
C PHE A 80 -9.38 -0.38 -7.89
N PHE A 81 -8.10 -0.52 -7.54
CA PHE A 81 -7.43 0.39 -6.63
C PHE A 81 -7.29 1.81 -7.21
N ALA A 82 -6.99 1.94 -8.50
CA ALA A 82 -6.96 3.24 -9.18
C ALA A 82 -8.34 3.93 -9.15
N ASP A 83 -9.42 3.18 -9.43
CA ASP A 83 -10.79 3.72 -9.37
C ASP A 83 -11.18 4.14 -7.94
N LEU A 84 -10.75 3.36 -6.95
CA LEU A 84 -10.91 3.69 -5.54
C LEU A 84 -10.20 5.01 -5.20
N LEU A 85 -8.93 5.18 -5.58
CA LEU A 85 -8.19 6.41 -5.34
C LEU A 85 -8.86 7.62 -6.00
N ILE A 86 -9.35 7.46 -7.23
CA ILE A 86 -10.08 8.52 -7.94
C ILE A 86 -11.34 8.93 -7.17
N SER A 87 -12.10 7.96 -6.68
CA SER A 87 -13.33 8.22 -5.93
C SER A 87 -13.08 8.84 -4.56
N GLU A 88 -12.09 8.34 -3.81
CA GLU A 88 -11.86 8.74 -2.41
C GLU A 88 -11.06 10.04 -2.29
N ILE A 89 -10.11 10.29 -3.20
CA ILE A 89 -9.27 11.50 -3.19
C ILE A 89 -9.98 12.66 -3.92
N GLY A 90 -10.70 12.38 -5.00
CA GLY A 90 -11.38 13.40 -5.78
C GLY A 90 -10.40 14.40 -6.39
N PHE A 91 -9.47 13.94 -7.21
CA PHE A 91 -8.40 14.77 -7.81
C PHE A 91 -8.93 16.03 -8.48
N SER A 92 -8.58 17.18 -7.92
CA SER A 92 -8.92 18.49 -8.49
C SER A 92 -7.84 18.95 -9.48
N SER A 93 -8.23 19.62 -10.54
CA SER A 93 -7.27 20.23 -11.47
C SER A 93 -6.50 21.43 -10.90
N GLU A 94 -6.83 21.90 -9.69
CA GLU A 94 -6.18 23.05 -9.03
C GLU A 94 -4.83 22.68 -8.41
N TYR A 95 -4.62 21.40 -8.07
CA TYR A 95 -3.43 20.93 -7.33
C TYR A 95 -2.64 19.94 -8.16
N GLU A 96 -1.38 19.76 -7.79
CA GLU A 96 -0.61 18.55 -8.10
C GLU A 96 -0.74 17.55 -6.95
N TYR A 97 -0.64 16.27 -7.24
CA TYR A 97 -0.77 15.20 -6.25
C TYR A 97 0.45 14.30 -6.27
N LEU A 98 1.00 14.06 -5.09
CA LEU A 98 2.07 13.09 -4.88
C LEU A 98 1.57 11.98 -3.97
N LEU A 99 1.43 10.79 -4.53
CA LEU A 99 1.08 9.58 -3.79
C LEU A 99 2.38 8.88 -3.38
N VAL A 100 2.59 8.66 -2.08
CA VAL A 100 3.87 8.15 -1.56
C VAL A 100 3.67 6.76 -0.94
N GLY A 101 4.20 5.73 -1.62
CA GLY A 101 4.28 4.36 -1.13
C GLY A 101 5.56 4.09 -0.34
N HIS A 102 5.57 2.98 0.42
CA HIS A 102 6.80 2.53 1.07
C HIS A 102 7.83 2.08 0.03
N GLY A 103 7.40 1.33 -0.97
CA GLY A 103 8.29 0.66 -1.92
C GLY A 103 8.91 -0.63 -1.37
N LEU A 104 9.77 -1.24 -2.17
CA LEU A 104 10.51 -2.45 -1.85
C LEU A 104 12.00 -2.17 -2.01
N SER A 105 12.78 -2.36 -0.96
CA SER A 105 14.23 -2.17 -0.98
C SER A 105 14.88 -3.04 -2.07
N GLY A 106 15.76 -2.46 -2.88
CA GLY A 106 16.41 -3.14 -3.99
C GLY A 106 15.50 -3.50 -5.17
N SER A 107 14.32 -2.88 -5.27
CA SER A 107 13.36 -3.08 -6.36
C SER A 107 13.15 -1.79 -7.16
N SER A 108 12.87 -1.93 -8.45
CA SER A 108 12.46 -0.81 -9.32
C SER A 108 11.06 -0.27 -9.02
N ASN A 109 10.31 -0.92 -8.12
CA ASN A 109 8.94 -0.53 -7.76
C ASN A 109 8.01 -0.36 -8.98
N ILE A 110 8.14 -1.22 -9.96
CA ILE A 110 7.46 -1.13 -11.25
C ILE A 110 5.93 -1.09 -11.12
N GLU A 111 5.36 -1.71 -10.07
CA GLU A 111 3.93 -1.71 -9.80
C GLU A 111 3.44 -0.30 -9.46
N TYR A 112 4.22 0.49 -8.75
CA TYR A 112 3.90 1.88 -8.42
C TYR A 112 3.99 2.79 -9.66
N SER A 113 4.98 2.55 -10.54
CA SER A 113 5.06 3.25 -11.82
C SER A 113 3.86 2.93 -12.71
N LYS A 114 3.46 1.65 -12.78
CA LYS A 114 2.25 1.24 -13.51
C LYS A 114 0.97 1.86 -12.95
N LEU A 115 0.89 2.06 -11.62
CA LEU A 115 -0.24 2.76 -11.02
C LEU A 115 -0.30 4.22 -11.46
N SER A 116 0.86 4.91 -11.55
CA SER A 116 0.93 6.28 -12.09
C SER A 116 0.45 6.33 -13.52
N ASP A 117 0.97 5.45 -14.40
CA ASP A 117 0.57 5.36 -15.80
C ASP A 117 -0.93 5.06 -15.95
N LEU A 118 -1.47 4.19 -15.09
CA LEU A 118 -2.88 3.84 -15.09
C LEU A 118 -3.77 5.04 -14.71
N LEU A 119 -3.40 5.80 -13.68
CA LEU A 119 -4.10 7.02 -13.29
C LEU A 119 -4.08 8.04 -14.43
N HIS A 120 -2.93 8.23 -15.10
CA HIS A 120 -2.82 9.08 -16.27
C HIS A 120 -3.73 8.61 -17.41
N SER A 121 -3.80 7.30 -17.69
CA SER A 121 -4.69 6.73 -18.72
C SER A 121 -6.17 6.94 -18.41
N LYS A 122 -6.52 7.08 -17.14
CA LYS A 122 -7.88 7.41 -16.65
C LYS A 122 -8.15 8.92 -16.62
N GLY A 123 -7.22 9.75 -17.13
CA GLY A 123 -7.37 11.19 -17.25
C GLY A 123 -6.90 12.01 -16.06
N ILE A 124 -6.30 11.40 -15.05
CA ILE A 124 -5.73 12.08 -13.88
C ILE A 124 -4.26 12.41 -14.18
N LEU A 125 -4.01 13.52 -14.90
CA LEU A 125 -2.66 13.86 -15.40
C LEU A 125 -1.80 14.60 -14.37
N ASN A 126 -2.38 15.10 -13.31
CA ASN A 126 -1.74 15.89 -12.25
C ASN A 126 -1.40 15.05 -11.01
N VAL A 127 -1.11 13.78 -11.18
CA VAL A 127 -0.71 12.85 -10.13
C VAL A 127 0.59 12.16 -10.47
N GLU A 128 1.45 11.97 -9.47
CA GLU A 128 2.63 11.13 -9.54
C GLU A 128 2.68 10.18 -8.35
N VAL A 129 3.30 9.02 -8.54
CA VAL A 129 3.48 8.02 -7.49
C VAL A 129 4.98 7.85 -7.22
N ALA A 130 5.38 8.05 -5.96
CA ALA A 130 6.75 7.87 -5.49
C ALA A 130 6.84 6.75 -4.46
N CYS A 131 8.06 6.25 -4.23
CA CYS A 131 8.36 5.30 -3.15
C CYS A 131 9.50 5.82 -2.29
N LEU A 132 9.40 5.56 -0.97
CA LEU A 132 10.46 5.91 -0.01
C LEU A 132 11.70 5.03 -0.16
N THR A 133 11.50 3.77 -0.58
CA THR A 133 12.58 2.80 -0.78
C THR A 133 12.49 2.18 -2.17
N GLY A 134 13.63 1.74 -2.71
CA GLY A 134 13.70 1.09 -4.04
C GLY A 134 15.05 1.30 -4.71
N GLU A 135 15.08 1.14 -6.03
CA GLU A 135 16.23 1.51 -6.86
C GLU A 135 16.23 3.03 -7.05
N GLY A 136 17.35 3.67 -6.67
CA GLY A 136 17.49 5.11 -6.61
C GLY A 136 16.96 5.69 -5.28
N ASP A 137 17.39 6.89 -4.97
CA ASP A 137 16.92 7.62 -3.79
C ASP A 137 15.65 8.43 -4.09
N ILE A 138 14.88 8.70 -3.04
CA ILE A 138 13.66 9.49 -3.14
C ILE A 138 13.94 10.91 -3.64
N ALA A 139 15.13 11.48 -3.32
CA ALA A 139 15.49 12.84 -3.73
C ALA A 139 15.64 12.93 -5.26
N SER A 140 16.39 12.00 -5.87
CA SER A 140 16.53 11.95 -7.35
C SER A 140 15.21 11.73 -8.08
N TYR A 141 14.30 10.93 -7.47
CA TYR A 141 12.97 10.76 -8.03
C TYR A 141 12.16 12.05 -7.93
N LEU A 142 12.18 12.71 -6.76
CA LEU A 142 11.45 13.96 -6.54
C LEU A 142 11.92 15.09 -7.44
N GLU A 143 13.20 15.16 -7.80
CA GLU A 143 13.70 16.14 -8.77
C GLU A 143 12.95 16.04 -10.12
N LYS A 144 12.73 14.83 -10.62
CA LYS A 144 11.98 14.60 -11.87
C LYS A 144 10.51 15.02 -11.74
N VAL A 145 9.88 14.64 -10.62
CA VAL A 145 8.49 14.99 -10.32
C VAL A 145 8.33 16.50 -10.15
N GLN A 146 9.24 17.14 -9.44
CA GLN A 146 9.24 18.58 -9.24
C GLN A 146 9.33 19.35 -10.55
N LYS A 147 10.21 18.93 -11.46
CA LYS A 147 10.31 19.54 -12.79
C LYS A 147 8.98 19.48 -13.53
N LYS A 148 8.29 18.32 -13.53
CA LYS A 148 6.98 18.15 -14.13
C LYS A 148 5.93 19.09 -13.49
N PHE A 149 5.93 19.18 -12.16
CA PHE A 149 5.01 20.05 -11.43
C PHE A 149 5.31 21.55 -11.67
N GLN A 150 6.58 21.91 -11.81
CA GLN A 150 6.96 23.28 -12.17
C GLN A 150 6.49 23.66 -13.58
N GLU A 151 6.55 22.73 -14.54
CA GLU A 151 6.06 22.93 -15.92
C GLU A 151 4.55 23.15 -15.96
N SER A 152 3.78 22.59 -15.03
CA SER A 152 2.33 22.82 -14.90
C SER A 152 1.98 24.23 -14.40
N GLY A 153 2.96 24.94 -13.82
CA GLY A 153 2.77 26.25 -13.19
C GLY A 153 2.06 26.25 -11.85
N LYS A 154 1.68 25.09 -11.33
CA LYS A 154 1.04 24.96 -10.02
C LYS A 154 2.09 24.96 -8.91
N LYS A 155 1.75 25.58 -7.80
CA LYS A 155 2.66 25.74 -6.65
C LYS A 155 2.24 24.93 -5.42
N THR A 156 1.08 24.30 -5.47
CA THR A 156 0.54 23.53 -4.34
C THR A 156 0.46 22.06 -4.68
N ILE A 157 1.11 21.25 -3.86
CA ILE A 157 1.13 19.79 -3.95
C ILE A 157 0.35 19.21 -2.78
N GLN A 158 -0.53 18.27 -3.05
CA GLN A 158 -1.17 17.44 -2.04
C GLN A 158 -0.42 16.12 -1.92
N ILE A 159 0.07 15.77 -0.73
CA ILE A 159 0.71 14.48 -0.46
C ILE A 159 -0.28 13.52 0.19
N TYR A 160 -0.39 12.32 -0.37
CA TYR A 160 -1.16 11.20 0.20
C TYR A 160 -0.24 9.98 0.38
N PRO A 161 -0.16 9.40 1.59
CA PRO A 161 0.55 8.15 1.79
C PRO A 161 -0.25 6.98 1.19
N LEU A 162 0.35 6.19 0.30
CA LEU A 162 -0.18 4.92 -0.17
C LEU A 162 0.20 3.80 0.81
N LEU A 163 -0.31 3.91 2.03
CA LEU A 163 -0.01 3.01 3.13
C LEU A 163 -1.30 2.47 3.74
N ILE A 164 -1.37 1.17 3.92
CA ILE A 164 -2.55 0.51 4.52
C ILE A 164 -2.76 1.00 5.94
N LYS A 165 -1.68 1.10 6.74
CA LYS A 165 -1.64 1.69 8.08
C LYS A 165 -0.47 2.66 8.16
N LEU A 166 -0.64 3.75 8.91
CA LEU A 166 0.43 4.71 9.13
C LEU A 166 1.28 4.26 10.33
N GLY A 167 2.54 3.96 10.08
CA GLY A 167 3.56 3.74 11.11
C GLY A 167 4.32 5.03 11.41
N THR A 168 4.86 5.16 12.63
CA THR A 168 5.55 6.38 13.11
C THR A 168 6.75 6.75 12.24
N HIS A 169 7.58 5.77 11.85
CA HIS A 169 8.76 6.01 11.02
C HIS A 169 8.38 6.56 9.65
N ILE A 170 7.47 5.90 8.95
CA ILE A 170 7.07 6.30 7.60
C ILE A 170 6.38 7.68 7.60
N THR A 171 5.63 7.99 8.67
CA THR A 171 5.04 9.32 8.82
C THR A 171 6.13 10.38 8.98
N LYS A 172 7.25 10.06 9.65
CA LYS A 172 8.42 10.95 9.72
C LYS A 172 9.07 11.12 8.35
N ASP A 173 9.34 10.04 7.64
CA ASP A 173 10.01 10.07 6.32
C ASP A 173 9.22 10.90 5.29
N ILE A 174 7.89 10.93 5.40
CA ILE A 174 7.04 11.72 4.50
C ILE A 174 6.84 13.15 5.01
N PHE A 175 6.59 13.36 6.30
CA PHE A 175 5.99 14.59 6.81
C PHE A 175 6.78 15.30 7.91
N SER A 176 7.95 14.81 8.32
CA SER A 176 8.77 15.47 9.33
C SER A 176 9.15 16.89 8.91
N THR A 177 9.22 17.78 9.91
CA THR A 177 9.80 19.12 9.78
C THR A 177 11.04 19.27 10.67
N GLU A 178 11.45 18.18 11.34
CA GLU A 178 12.64 18.17 12.19
C GLU A 178 13.90 18.16 11.31
N GLU A 179 14.97 18.81 11.77
CA GLU A 179 16.27 18.76 11.11
C GLU A 179 16.96 17.44 11.48
N ASP A 180 16.74 16.43 10.67
CA ASP A 180 17.42 15.14 10.73
C ASP A 180 18.45 15.04 9.60
N ASP A 181 19.35 14.06 9.66
CA ASP A 181 20.37 13.81 8.61
C ASP A 181 19.72 13.52 7.25
N GLU A 182 18.51 12.91 7.23
CA GLU A 182 17.74 12.64 6.03
C GLU A 182 16.47 13.50 6.00
N LYS A 183 16.30 14.24 4.90
CA LYS A 183 15.14 15.11 4.70
C LYS A 183 13.89 14.30 4.35
N SER A 184 12.78 14.67 4.95
CA SER A 184 11.47 14.12 4.57
C SER A 184 11.04 14.59 3.18
N VAL A 185 10.08 13.87 2.59
CA VAL A 185 9.46 14.25 1.30
C VAL A 185 8.90 15.69 1.37
N LEU A 186 8.27 16.04 2.48
CA LEU A 186 7.75 17.38 2.73
C LEU A 186 8.84 18.47 2.65
N GLN A 187 9.97 18.25 3.34
CA GLN A 187 11.06 19.21 3.36
C GLN A 187 11.67 19.39 1.96
N LEU A 188 11.91 18.30 1.24
CA LEU A 188 12.44 18.33 -0.12
C LEU A 188 11.53 19.13 -1.08
N LEU A 189 10.21 18.99 -0.96
CA LEU A 189 9.27 19.76 -1.79
C LEU A 189 9.23 21.24 -1.39
N GLN A 190 9.24 21.54 -0.09
CA GLN A 190 9.21 22.93 0.40
C GLN A 190 10.46 23.71 0.03
N GLU A 191 11.64 23.09 0.09
CA GLU A 191 12.92 23.69 -0.34
C GLU A 191 12.92 24.03 -1.83
N ASN A 192 12.17 23.29 -2.64
CA ASN A 192 11.97 23.57 -4.07
C ASN A 192 10.81 24.55 -4.36
N GLY A 193 10.30 25.22 -3.33
CA GLY A 193 9.34 26.32 -3.46
C GLY A 193 7.87 25.91 -3.58
N PHE A 194 7.54 24.64 -3.30
CA PHE A 194 6.16 24.17 -3.28
C PHE A 194 5.49 24.41 -1.93
N SER A 195 4.23 24.82 -1.97
CA SER A 195 3.33 24.72 -0.83
C SER A 195 2.78 23.31 -0.74
N VAL A 196 2.78 22.70 0.45
CA VAL A 196 2.38 21.31 0.63
C VAL A 196 1.16 21.18 1.54
N ILE A 197 0.14 20.49 1.04
CA ILE A 197 -1.02 20.05 1.83
C ILE A 197 -0.78 18.58 2.24
N LYS A 198 -0.79 18.33 3.55
CA LYS A 198 -0.57 17.00 4.13
C LYS A 198 -1.90 16.28 4.30
N ASN A 199 -2.09 15.17 3.63
CA ASN A 199 -3.24 14.31 3.82
C ASN A 199 -2.79 13.05 4.56
N ILE A 200 -2.79 13.09 5.90
CA ILE A 200 -2.31 12.00 6.76
C ILE A 200 -3.45 10.99 6.97
N VAL A 201 -3.82 10.32 5.89
CA VAL A 201 -4.97 9.39 5.84
C VAL A 201 -4.47 8.03 5.37
N PRO A 202 -4.56 6.95 6.20
CA PRO A 202 -4.21 5.61 5.75
C PRO A 202 -5.27 5.04 4.82
N LEU A 203 -4.90 4.14 3.91
CA LEU A 203 -5.84 3.45 3.03
C LEU A 203 -6.90 2.69 3.81
N SER A 204 -6.56 2.19 5.00
CA SER A 204 -7.51 1.51 5.90
C SER A 204 -8.60 2.43 6.49
N SER A 205 -8.57 3.73 6.24
CA SER A 205 -9.70 4.62 6.60
C SER A 205 -10.78 4.66 5.52
N PHE A 206 -10.47 4.29 4.28
CA PHE A 206 -11.44 4.26 3.20
C PHE A 206 -12.34 3.02 3.30
N GLU A 207 -13.65 3.19 3.38
CA GLU A 207 -14.60 2.07 3.53
C GLU A 207 -14.56 1.12 2.33
N SER A 208 -14.40 1.64 1.13
CA SER A 208 -14.24 0.85 -0.10
C SER A 208 -12.96 -0.01 -0.07
N PHE A 209 -11.86 0.51 0.49
CA PHE A 209 -10.62 -0.25 0.68
C PHE A 209 -10.81 -1.39 1.71
N LYS A 210 -11.44 -1.08 2.86
CA LYS A 210 -11.75 -2.10 3.88
C LYS A 210 -12.60 -3.22 3.30
N ALA A 211 -13.67 -2.87 2.62
CA ALA A 211 -14.61 -3.85 2.04
C ALA A 211 -13.91 -4.81 1.05
N ARG A 212 -12.93 -4.35 0.31
CA ARG A 212 -12.22 -5.15 -0.70
C ARG A 212 -11.05 -5.94 -0.13
N TYR A 213 -10.22 -5.30 0.69
CA TYR A 213 -8.90 -5.80 1.10
C TYR A 213 -8.79 -6.16 2.58
N MET A 214 -9.74 -5.71 3.41
CA MET A 214 -9.71 -5.91 4.85
C MET A 214 -11.12 -6.25 5.30
N ASN A 215 -11.49 -7.51 5.39
CA ASN A 215 -12.79 -7.81 5.99
C ASN A 215 -12.74 -7.36 7.47
N ASP A 216 -13.85 -6.81 7.98
CA ASP A 216 -13.94 -6.44 9.40
C ASP A 216 -13.48 -7.61 10.25
N SER A 217 -12.40 -7.43 10.97
CA SER A 217 -11.74 -8.42 11.84
C SER A 217 -12.60 -8.82 13.06
N LYS A 218 -13.92 -8.63 13.00
CA LYS A 218 -14.89 -9.04 14.02
C LYS A 218 -15.40 -10.47 13.87
N ASN A 219 -15.02 -11.19 12.82
CA ASN A 219 -15.49 -12.56 12.56
C ASN A 219 -14.56 -13.67 13.03
N PHE A 220 -13.52 -13.36 13.83
CA PHE A 220 -12.68 -14.36 14.49
C PHE A 220 -12.95 -14.49 16.00
N SER A 221 -14.03 -13.84 16.51
CA SER A 221 -14.45 -13.93 17.91
C SER A 221 -15.88 -14.48 17.94
N SER A 222 -16.03 -15.77 17.74
CA SER A 222 -17.18 -16.56 18.25
C SER A 222 -16.96 -18.04 17.99
#